data_73364a812ce15b6224392caa844b2627
#
_entry.id   73364a812ce15b6224392caa844b2627
#
_cell.length_a   1.000
_cell.length_b   1.000
_cell.length_c   1.000
_cell.angle_alpha   90.00
_cell.angle_beta   90.00
_cell.angle_gamma   90.00
#
_symmetry.space_group_name_H-M   'P 1'
#
loop_
_entity.id
_entity.type
_entity.pdbx_description
1 polymer ?
#
loop_
_entity_poly.entity_id
_entity_poly.type
_entity_poly.pdbx_seq_one_letter_code
_entity_poly.pdbx_strand_id
1 'polypeptide(L)' 'MLDYFSLAALAAVVREGSFERAARALHVTPSAVSQRIRLLEERMGCALVVRGQPCQATETGRRLCQHMDRV' A
#
# COMPACT_ATOMS: atom_id res chain seq x y z
N MET A 1 0.39 0.24 -16.29
CA MET A 1 0.18 -1.05 -15.62
C MET A 1 0.69 -0.99 -14.19
N LEU A 2 -0.04 -1.59 -13.26
CA LEU A 2 0.37 -1.64 -11.87
C LEU A 2 1.40 -2.74 -11.68
N ASP A 3 2.51 -2.43 -11.01
CA ASP A 3 3.51 -3.45 -10.79
C ASP A 3 3.25 -4.18 -9.47
N TYR A 4 3.80 -5.37 -9.38
CA TYR A 4 3.55 -6.24 -8.23
C TYR A 4 4.06 -5.62 -6.93
N PHE A 5 5.21 -4.96 -6.98
CA PHE A 5 5.79 -4.39 -5.77
C PHE A 5 4.92 -3.27 -5.20
N SER A 6 4.33 -2.43 -6.06
CA SER A 6 3.44 -1.38 -5.58
C SER A 6 2.22 -1.95 -4.89
N LEU A 7 1.64 -3.01 -5.46
CA LEU A 7 0.49 -3.68 -4.85
C LEU A 7 0.87 -4.37 -3.55
N ALA A 8 2.05 -5.00 -3.52
CA ALA A 8 2.55 -5.65 -2.31
C ALA A 8 2.78 -4.63 -1.21
N ALA A 9 3.30 -3.45 -1.57
CA ALA A 9 3.52 -2.38 -0.60
C ALA A 9 2.20 -1.91 0.01
N LEU A 10 1.18 -1.73 -0.83
CA LEU A 10 -0.14 -1.33 -0.36
C LEU A 10 -0.71 -2.39 0.59
N ALA A 11 -0.67 -3.65 0.19
CA ALA A 11 -1.20 -4.73 1.03
C ALA A 11 -0.47 -4.80 2.36
N ALA A 12 0.85 -4.63 2.35
CA ALA A 12 1.64 -4.68 3.57
C ALA A 12 1.31 -3.54 4.52
N VAL A 13 1.14 -2.32 3.99
CA VAL A 13 0.78 -1.16 4.83
C VAL A 13 -0.57 -1.37 5.48
N VAL A 14 -1.54 -1.87 4.73
CA VAL A 14 -2.87 -2.12 5.25
C VAL A 14 -2.85 -3.24 6.31
N ARG A 15 -2.14 -4.31 6.02
CA ARG A 15 -2.04 -5.44 6.94
C ARG A 15 -1.30 -5.07 8.23
N GLU A 16 -0.18 -4.36 8.09
CA GLU A 16 0.66 -4.02 9.24
C GLU A 16 0.17 -2.79 9.98
N GLY A 17 -0.61 -1.94 9.32
CA GLY A 17 -1.10 -0.70 9.91
C GLY A 17 -0.06 0.39 10.04
N SER A 18 1.11 0.23 9.40
CA SER A 18 2.21 1.16 9.55
C SER A 18 3.16 1.02 8.36
N PHE A 19 3.67 2.15 7.89
CA PHE A 19 4.67 2.17 6.81
C PHE A 19 5.97 1.53 7.26
N GLU A 20 6.35 1.77 8.50
CA GLU A 20 7.59 1.23 9.04
C GLU A 20 7.52 -0.29 9.15
N ARG A 21 6.41 -0.80 9.66
CA ARG A 21 6.24 -2.24 9.78
C ARG A 21 6.14 -2.92 8.41
N ALA A 22 5.46 -2.25 7.47
CA ALA A 22 5.37 -2.78 6.12
C ALA A 22 6.75 -2.86 5.47
N ALA A 23 7.56 -1.81 5.65
CA ALA A 23 8.91 -1.79 5.10
C ALA A 23 9.75 -2.93 5.67
N ARG A 24 9.63 -3.16 6.97
CA ARG A 24 10.36 -4.25 7.63
C ARG A 24 9.94 -5.60 7.07
N ALA A 25 8.64 -5.80 6.89
CA ALA A 25 8.13 -7.06 6.35
C ALA A 25 8.59 -7.29 4.92
N LEU A 26 8.77 -6.22 4.15
CA LEU A 26 9.19 -6.31 2.75
C LEU A 26 10.71 -6.18 2.56
N HIS A 27 11.44 -5.97 3.65
CA HIS A 27 12.91 -5.81 3.62
C HIS A 27 13.34 -4.62 2.78
N VAL A 28 12.63 -3.50 2.92
CA VAL A 28 12.95 -2.24 2.23
C VAL A 28 12.86 -1.11 3.24
N THR A 29 13.14 0.12 2.79
CA THR A 29 13.04 1.29 3.66
C THR A 29 11.60 1.82 3.68
N PRO A 30 11.19 2.52 4.75
CA PRO A 30 9.88 3.16 4.77
C PRO A 30 9.70 4.18 3.65
N SER A 31 10.77 4.88 3.26
CA SER A 31 10.73 5.80 2.12
C SER A 31 10.36 5.10 0.83
N ALA A 32 10.93 3.91 0.62
CA ALA A 32 10.62 3.14 -0.59
C ALA A 32 9.16 2.74 -0.63
N VAL A 33 8.61 2.31 0.50
CA VAL A 33 7.19 1.95 0.60
C VAL A 33 6.32 3.18 0.32
N SER A 34 6.66 4.30 0.96
CA SER A 34 5.89 5.54 0.80
C SER A 34 5.89 6.02 -0.64
N GLN A 35 7.05 5.97 -1.30
CA GLN A 35 7.14 6.40 -2.70
C GLN A 35 6.31 5.52 -3.62
N ARG A 36 6.34 4.21 -3.39
CA ARG A 36 5.58 3.30 -4.23
C ARG A 36 4.08 3.52 -4.09
N ILE A 37 3.62 3.73 -2.88
CA ILE A 37 2.21 3.99 -2.64
C ILE A 37 1.79 5.32 -3.27
N ARG A 38 2.64 6.35 -3.14
CA ARG A 38 2.34 7.63 -3.77
C ARG A 38 2.21 7.50 -5.27
N LEU A 39 3.13 6.78 -5.91
CA LEU A 39 3.07 6.57 -7.35
C LEU A 39 1.81 5.81 -7.74
N LEU A 40 1.45 4.81 -6.96
CA LEU A 40 0.24 4.05 -7.22
C LEU A 40 -1.00 4.95 -7.10
N GLU A 41 -1.04 5.80 -6.07
CA GLU A 41 -2.14 6.73 -5.90
C GLU A 41 -2.24 7.71 -7.05
N GLU A 42 -1.09 8.18 -7.55
CA GLU A 42 -1.08 9.08 -8.70
C GLU A 42 -1.65 8.40 -9.94
N ARG A 43 -1.29 7.14 -10.16
CA ARG A 43 -1.80 6.39 -11.31
C ARG A 43 -3.31 6.13 -11.20
N MET A 44 -3.77 5.86 -9.99
CA MET A 44 -5.20 5.60 -9.77
C MET A 44 -6.02 6.88 -9.70
N GLY A 45 -5.38 8.01 -9.46
CA GLY A 45 -6.06 9.28 -9.35
C GLY A 45 -6.83 9.46 -8.06
N CYS A 46 -6.51 8.67 -7.03
CA CYS A 46 -7.21 8.77 -5.75
C CYS A 46 -6.32 8.21 -4.64
N ALA A 47 -6.66 8.56 -3.40
CA ALA A 47 -5.95 8.04 -2.25
C ALA A 47 -6.29 6.57 -2.02
N LEU A 48 -5.30 5.79 -1.65
CA LEU A 48 -5.47 4.37 -1.37
C LEU A 48 -5.28 4.05 0.10
N VAL A 49 -4.61 4.95 0.84
CA VAL A 49 -4.32 4.76 2.26
C VAL A 49 -4.68 6.03 3.01
N VAL A 50 -5.35 5.87 4.15
CA VAL A 50 -5.56 6.94 5.11
C VAL A 50 -4.47 6.81 6.16
N ARG A 51 -3.61 7.82 6.26
CA ARG A 51 -2.52 7.79 7.21
C ARG A 51 -3.04 8.07 8.61
N GLY A 52 -2.55 7.30 9.56
CA GLY A 52 -2.97 7.40 10.94
C GLY A 52 -2.37 6.24 11.71
N GLN A 53 -2.86 6.02 12.91
CA GLN A 53 -2.42 4.91 13.75
C GLN A 53 -3.64 4.14 14.22
N PRO A 54 -3.95 3.02 13.54
CA PRO A 54 -3.19 2.43 12.43
C PRO A 54 -3.52 3.06 11.08
N CYS A 55 -2.64 2.91 10.11
CA CYS A 55 -2.93 3.24 8.73
C CYS A 55 -4.01 2.31 8.21
N GLN A 56 -4.95 2.86 7.46
CA GLN A 56 -6.09 2.09 6.97
C GLN A 56 -6.27 2.30 5.49
N ALA A 57 -6.84 1.32 4.82
CA ALA A 57 -7.14 1.42 3.40
C ALA A 57 -8.36 2.29 3.19
N THR A 58 -8.32 3.10 2.12
CA THR A 58 -9.55 3.71 1.61
C THR A 58 -10.37 2.60 0.97
N GLU A 59 -11.60 2.91 0.56
CA GLU A 59 -12.41 1.91 -0.11
C GLU A 59 -11.73 1.40 -1.38
N THR A 60 -11.15 2.31 -2.17
CA THR A 60 -10.44 1.92 -3.38
C THR A 60 -9.23 1.06 -3.04
N GLY A 61 -8.48 1.44 -2.00
CA GLY A 61 -7.34 0.64 -1.56
C GLY A 61 -7.74 -0.75 -1.13
N ARG A 62 -8.85 -0.86 -0.43
CA ARG A 62 -9.37 -2.15 0.01
C ARG A 62 -9.73 -3.03 -1.17
N ARG A 63 -10.36 -2.46 -2.19
CA ARG A 63 -10.74 -3.19 -3.39
C ARG A 63 -9.52 -3.72 -4.13
N LEU A 64 -8.45 -2.92 -4.20
CA LEU A 64 -7.22 -3.38 -4.83
C LEU A 64 -6.60 -4.53 -4.06
N CYS A 65 -6.59 -4.46 -2.73
CA CYS A 65 -6.06 -5.53 -1.91
C CYS A 65 -6.86 -6.81 -2.10
N GLN A 66 -8.18 -6.71 -2.16
CA GLN A 66 -9.04 -7.87 -2.39
C GLN A 66 -8.79 -8.50 -3.74
N HIS A 67 -8.61 -7.68 -4.75
CA HIS A 67 -8.31 -8.17 -6.09
C HIS A 67 -6.99 -8.92 -6.10
N MET A 68 -6.00 -8.41 -5.40
CA MET A 68 -4.70 -9.03 -5.30
C MET A 68 -4.78 -10.41 -4.62
N ASP A 69 -5.60 -10.50 -3.59
CA ASP A 69 -5.75 -11.74 -2.84
C ASP A 69 -6.40 -12.86 -3.67
N ARG A 70 -7.13 -12.48 -4.71
CA ARG A 70 -7.80 -13.47 -5.56
C ARG A 70 -6.92 -13.99 -6.69
N VAL A 71 -5.80 -13.34 -6.89
CA VAL A 71 -4.85 -13.75 -7.91
C VAL A 71 -3.77 -14.62 -7.31
#